data_77d948b8752c5dd4821c1d12c00d408b
#
_entry.id   77d948b8752c5dd4821c1d12c00d408b
#
_cell.length_a   1.000
_cell.length_b   1.000
_cell.length_c   1.000
_cell.angle_alpha   90.00
_cell.angle_beta   90.00
_cell.angle_gamma   90.00
#
_symmetry.space_group_name_H-M   'P 1'
#
loop_
_entity.id
_entity.type
_entity.pdbx_description
1 polymer ?
#
loop_
_entity_poly.entity_id
_entity_poly.type
_entity_poly.pdbx_seq_one_letter_code
_entity_poly.pdbx_strand_id
1 'polypeptide(L)'
;VVVLNSLFHAAVSLLIWLLAHFLFIGIPPITVVLVPFVFLPLMLFTLGVSWLLASLGVYLRDIAQLMPILTSMLMFLSPLFYPLDAVPKAYHFLFALNPLAPAMEQVRALGALGKAISSEQYLALLAGGAVIAWAGFWWFQKTRRGFADVL
;
A
#
# COMPACT_ATOMS: atom_id res chain seq x y z
N VAL A 1 0.60 6.29 -15.09
CA VAL A 1 1.97 6.81 -15.03
C VAL A 1 2.46 6.85 -13.58
N VAL A 2 1.74 7.50 -12.63
CA VAL A 2 2.19 7.66 -11.23
C VAL A 2 2.47 6.33 -10.54
N VAL A 3 1.53 5.36 -10.62
CA VAL A 3 1.69 4.03 -10.01
C VAL A 3 2.88 3.27 -10.57
N LEU A 4 3.10 3.32 -11.90
CA LEU A 4 4.27 2.70 -12.54
C LEU A 4 5.59 3.30 -12.06
N ASN A 5 5.64 4.63 -11.92
CA ASN A 5 6.81 5.30 -11.39
C ASN A 5 7.11 4.89 -9.94
N SER A 6 6.07 4.80 -9.10
CA SER A 6 6.21 4.31 -7.71
C SER A 6 6.70 2.87 -7.64
N LEU A 7 6.25 2.00 -8.56
CA LEU A 7 6.74 0.62 -8.65
C LEU A 7 8.20 0.54 -9.08
N PHE A 8 8.62 1.39 -10.01
CA PHE A 8 10.02 1.48 -10.40
C PHE A 8 10.90 1.86 -9.20
N HIS A 9 10.49 2.89 -8.44
CA HIS A 9 11.21 3.28 -7.22
C HIS A 9 11.19 2.16 -6.15
N ALA A 10 10.09 1.45 -6.00
CA ALA A 10 10.00 0.31 -5.08
C ALA A 10 10.96 -0.82 -5.51
N ALA A 11 11.05 -1.12 -6.81
CA ALA A 11 11.98 -2.12 -7.33
C ALA A 11 13.44 -1.72 -7.10
N VAL A 12 13.79 -0.46 -7.35
CA VAL A 12 15.15 0.06 -7.09
C VAL A 12 15.46 0.00 -5.60
N SER A 13 14.53 0.38 -4.73
CA SER A 13 14.71 0.30 -3.27
C SER A 13 14.89 -1.13 -2.79
N LEU A 14 14.15 -2.08 -3.37
CA LEU A 14 14.30 -3.51 -3.07
C LEU A 14 15.69 -4.02 -3.48
N LEU A 15 16.18 -3.62 -4.64
CA LEU A 15 17.53 -3.99 -5.10
C LEU A 15 18.61 -3.42 -4.17
N ILE A 16 18.51 -2.17 -3.76
CA ILE A 16 19.43 -1.53 -2.81
C ILE A 16 19.39 -2.28 -1.47
N TRP A 17 18.19 -2.61 -0.98
CA TRP A 17 18.03 -3.36 0.26
C TRP A 17 18.65 -4.75 0.16
N LEU A 18 18.43 -5.48 -0.96
CA LEU A 18 19.04 -6.78 -1.21
C LEU A 18 20.58 -6.71 -1.20
N LEU A 19 21.14 -5.70 -1.85
CA LEU A 19 22.57 -5.48 -1.88
C LEU A 19 23.12 -5.21 -0.46
N ALA A 20 22.47 -4.33 0.28
CA ALA A 20 22.85 -4.03 1.65
C ALA A 20 22.73 -5.27 2.56
N HIS A 21 21.64 -6.03 2.44
CA HIS A 21 21.45 -7.27 3.20
C HIS A 21 22.56 -8.29 2.90
N PHE A 22 22.89 -8.46 1.62
CA PHE A 22 23.96 -9.37 1.21
C PHE A 22 25.34 -8.95 1.76
N LEU A 23 25.63 -7.65 1.77
CA LEU A 23 26.93 -7.13 2.23
C LEU A 23 27.10 -7.16 3.77
N PHE A 24 26.03 -6.90 4.51
CA PHE A 24 26.12 -6.70 5.97
C PHE A 24 25.62 -7.90 6.79
N ILE A 25 24.68 -8.70 6.25
CA ILE A 25 23.99 -9.76 7.01
C ILE A 25 24.30 -11.13 6.40
N GLY A 26 24.45 -11.20 5.06
CA GLY A 26 24.70 -12.44 4.33
C GLY A 26 23.61 -12.71 3.28
N ILE A 27 23.49 -13.99 2.88
CA ILE A 27 22.56 -14.38 1.81
C ILE A 27 21.11 -14.14 2.26
N PRO A 28 20.33 -13.30 1.52
CA PRO A 28 18.94 -13.05 1.85
C PRO A 28 18.11 -14.32 1.72
N PRO A 29 17.05 -14.48 2.54
CA PRO A 29 16.18 -15.64 2.46
C PRO A 29 15.49 -15.74 1.11
N ILE A 30 15.32 -16.95 0.59
CA ILE A 30 14.67 -17.20 -0.72
C ILE A 30 13.27 -16.61 -0.82
N THR A 31 12.60 -16.45 0.31
CA THR A 31 11.26 -15.85 0.43
C THR A 31 11.19 -14.40 -0.05
N VAL A 32 12.32 -13.70 -0.15
CA VAL A 32 12.38 -12.33 -0.70
C VAL A 32 11.87 -12.26 -2.14
N VAL A 33 11.98 -13.34 -2.90
CA VAL A 33 11.43 -13.44 -4.27
C VAL A 33 9.91 -13.21 -4.29
N LEU A 34 9.22 -13.43 -3.17
CA LEU A 34 7.78 -13.21 -3.03
C LEU A 34 7.41 -11.75 -2.69
N VAL A 35 8.38 -10.91 -2.32
CA VAL A 35 8.12 -9.50 -1.95
C VAL A 35 7.40 -8.72 -3.06
N PRO A 36 7.74 -8.85 -4.37
CA PRO A 36 7.01 -8.17 -5.43
C PRO A 36 5.50 -8.51 -5.45
N PHE A 37 5.12 -9.73 -5.07
CA PHE A 37 3.71 -10.14 -5.01
C PHE A 37 2.93 -9.42 -3.91
N VAL A 38 3.60 -9.03 -2.80
CA VAL A 38 2.98 -8.24 -1.72
C VAL A 38 2.52 -6.88 -2.21
N PHE A 39 3.18 -6.31 -3.21
CA PHE A 39 2.78 -5.03 -3.77
C PHE A 39 1.50 -5.10 -4.61
N LEU A 40 1.08 -6.27 -5.08
CA LEU A 40 -0.08 -6.42 -5.96
C LEU A 40 -1.40 -6.00 -5.29
N PRO A 41 -1.75 -6.50 -4.09
CA PRO A 41 -2.91 -5.99 -3.34
C PRO A 41 -2.84 -4.49 -3.07
N LEU A 42 -1.65 -3.98 -2.70
CA LEU A 42 -1.44 -2.57 -2.41
C LEU A 42 -1.61 -1.71 -3.67
N MET A 43 -1.15 -2.18 -4.83
CA MET A 43 -1.38 -1.51 -6.11
C MET A 43 -2.86 -1.38 -6.44
N LEU A 44 -3.62 -2.47 -6.29
CA LEU A 44 -5.07 -2.45 -6.54
C LEU A 44 -5.76 -1.46 -5.60
N PHE A 45 -5.42 -1.48 -4.33
CA PHE A 45 -5.91 -0.52 -3.35
C PHE A 45 -5.61 0.92 -3.77
N THR A 46 -4.33 1.20 -4.09
CA THR A 46 -3.86 2.54 -4.48
C THR A 46 -4.55 3.04 -5.75
N LEU A 47 -4.74 2.18 -6.75
CA LEU A 47 -5.47 2.51 -7.96
C LEU A 47 -6.93 2.89 -7.65
N GLY A 48 -7.62 2.11 -6.83
CA GLY A 48 -9.00 2.38 -6.44
C GLY A 48 -9.14 3.72 -5.73
N VAL A 49 -8.30 3.96 -4.72
CA VAL A 49 -8.28 5.24 -3.99
C VAL A 49 -7.90 6.40 -4.90
N SER A 50 -6.94 6.21 -5.82
CA SER A 50 -6.56 7.25 -6.79
C SER A 50 -7.71 7.65 -7.70
N TRP A 51 -8.51 6.72 -8.18
CA TRP A 51 -9.72 7.03 -8.99
C TRP A 51 -10.78 7.77 -8.16
N LEU A 52 -11.00 7.36 -6.92
CA LEU A 52 -11.91 8.06 -6.02
C LEU A 52 -11.45 9.50 -5.77
N LEU A 53 -10.18 9.69 -5.40
CA LEU A 53 -9.63 11.00 -5.10
C LEU A 53 -9.55 11.89 -6.34
N ALA A 54 -9.23 11.33 -7.52
CA ALA A 54 -9.24 12.07 -8.77
C ALA A 54 -10.63 12.61 -9.11
N SER A 55 -11.68 11.81 -8.89
CA SER A 55 -13.04 12.27 -9.13
C SER A 55 -13.52 13.28 -8.09
N LEU A 56 -13.21 13.06 -6.81
CA LEU A 56 -13.57 13.99 -5.74
C LEU A 56 -12.83 15.32 -5.86
N GLY A 57 -11.56 15.32 -6.31
CA GLY A 57 -10.76 16.52 -6.49
C GLY A 57 -11.27 17.48 -7.56
N VAL A 58 -12.09 16.99 -8.51
CA VAL A 58 -12.78 17.87 -9.50
C VAL A 58 -13.87 18.69 -8.81
N TYR A 59 -14.60 18.09 -7.86
CA TYR A 59 -15.70 18.75 -7.16
C TYR A 59 -15.25 19.49 -5.89
N LEU A 60 -14.20 19.00 -5.23
CA LEU A 60 -13.73 19.51 -3.94
C LEU A 60 -12.24 19.87 -4.04
N ARG A 61 -11.96 21.15 -4.27
CA ARG A 61 -10.58 21.67 -4.41
C ARG A 61 -9.73 21.48 -3.14
N ASP A 62 -10.38 21.43 -1.98
CA ASP A 62 -9.70 21.30 -0.68
C ASP A 62 -9.09 19.93 -0.43
N ILE A 63 -9.46 18.91 -1.21
CA ILE A 63 -8.88 17.56 -1.10
C ILE A 63 -7.36 17.59 -1.27
N ALA A 64 -6.85 18.40 -2.20
CA ALA A 64 -5.42 18.53 -2.42
C ALA A 64 -4.65 19.00 -1.16
N GLN A 65 -5.27 19.83 -0.33
CA GLN A 65 -4.68 20.32 0.92
C GLN A 65 -4.72 19.27 2.04
N LEU A 66 -5.70 18.36 2.01
CA LEU A 66 -5.82 17.28 2.99
C LEU A 66 -4.85 16.12 2.73
N MET A 67 -4.38 15.94 1.49
CA MET A 67 -3.52 14.82 1.10
C MET A 67 -2.22 14.72 1.92
N PRO A 68 -1.45 15.80 2.17
CA PRO A 68 -0.24 15.72 2.99
C PRO A 68 -0.53 15.25 4.42
N ILE A 69 -1.64 15.71 5.00
CA ILE A 69 -2.05 15.34 6.36
C ILE A 69 -2.41 13.85 6.40
N LEU A 70 -3.25 13.38 5.47
CA LEU A 70 -3.65 11.98 5.38
C LEU A 70 -2.45 11.07 5.14
N THR A 71 -1.53 11.46 4.26
CA THR A 71 -0.30 10.70 3.98
C THR A 71 0.58 10.59 5.22
N SER A 72 0.74 11.69 5.96
CA SER A 72 1.49 11.70 7.22
C SER A 72 0.82 10.80 8.27
N MET A 73 -0.50 10.88 8.41
CA MET A 73 -1.24 10.00 9.33
C MET A 73 -1.06 8.53 8.96
N LEU A 74 -1.22 8.17 7.68
CA LEU A 74 -1.01 6.80 7.20
C LEU A 74 0.41 6.31 7.47
N MET A 75 1.41 7.17 7.29
CA MET A 75 2.81 6.85 7.57
C MET A 75 3.04 6.53 9.05
N PHE A 76 2.50 7.36 9.96
CA PHE A 76 2.62 7.12 11.41
C PHE A 76 1.78 5.94 11.90
N LEU A 77 0.63 5.68 11.28
CA LEU A 77 -0.18 4.49 11.54
C LEU A 77 0.37 3.22 10.85
N SER A 78 1.49 3.30 10.17
CA SER A 78 2.15 2.13 9.58
C SER A 78 3.24 1.62 10.53
N PRO A 79 3.40 0.31 10.69
CA PRO A 79 4.46 -0.31 11.48
C PRO A 79 5.81 -0.26 10.74
N LEU A 80 6.18 0.94 10.24
CA LEU A 80 7.40 1.18 9.48
C LEU A 80 8.61 1.20 10.41
N PHE A 81 8.50 1.95 11.51
CA PHE A 81 9.61 2.19 12.44
C PHE A 81 9.58 1.28 13.67
N TYR A 82 8.48 0.54 13.90
CA TYR A 82 8.28 -0.34 15.04
C TYR A 82 7.49 -1.58 14.63
N PRO A 83 7.71 -2.73 15.27
CA PRO A 83 6.89 -3.91 15.03
C PRO A 83 5.50 -3.73 15.67
N LEU A 84 4.48 -4.35 15.07
CA LEU A 84 3.11 -4.26 15.58
C LEU A 84 2.97 -4.83 17.01
N ASP A 85 3.81 -5.79 17.37
CA ASP A 85 3.85 -6.40 18.71
C ASP A 85 4.26 -5.41 19.82
N ALA A 86 4.95 -4.32 19.46
CA ALA A 86 5.31 -3.27 20.40
C ALA A 86 4.13 -2.34 20.74
N VAL A 87 3.03 -2.42 20.00
CA VAL A 87 1.85 -1.59 20.20
C VAL A 87 0.84 -2.31 21.11
N PRO A 88 0.26 -1.62 22.11
CA PRO A 88 -0.80 -2.23 22.94
C PRO A 88 -1.97 -2.73 22.08
N LYS A 89 -2.48 -3.93 22.38
CA LYS A 89 -3.54 -4.61 21.61
C LYS A 89 -4.80 -3.75 21.40
N ALA A 90 -5.09 -2.85 22.35
CA ALA A 90 -6.22 -1.92 22.23
C ALA A 90 -6.18 -1.03 20.99
N TYR A 91 -5.00 -0.76 20.43
CA TYR A 91 -4.81 0.10 19.26
C TYR A 91 -4.62 -0.67 17.94
N HIS A 92 -4.55 -2.00 17.96
CA HIS A 92 -4.35 -2.82 16.76
C HIS A 92 -5.45 -2.59 15.70
N PHE A 93 -6.67 -2.21 16.10
CA PHE A 93 -7.74 -1.92 15.16
C PHE A 93 -7.42 -0.73 14.25
N LEU A 94 -6.66 0.28 14.73
CA LEU A 94 -6.23 1.42 13.92
C LEU A 94 -5.29 0.99 12.79
N PHE A 95 -4.41 0.03 13.10
CA PHE A 95 -3.49 -0.52 12.10
C PHE A 95 -4.21 -1.44 11.09
N ALA A 96 -5.27 -2.12 11.52
CA ALA A 96 -6.10 -2.92 10.63
C ALA A 96 -6.86 -2.07 9.59
N LEU A 97 -7.15 -0.81 9.90
CA LEU A 97 -7.74 0.14 8.96
C LEU A 97 -6.73 0.68 7.93
N ASN A 98 -5.43 0.57 8.22
CA ASN A 98 -4.39 1.04 7.33
C ASN A 98 -3.94 -0.07 6.38
N PRO A 99 -4.15 0.04 5.06
CA PRO A 99 -3.76 -1.00 4.09
C PRO A 99 -2.24 -1.19 3.96
N LEU A 100 -1.45 -0.21 4.41
CA LEU A 100 0.01 -0.29 4.40
C LEU A 100 0.52 -1.23 5.52
N ALA A 101 -0.18 -1.29 6.65
CA ALA A 101 0.27 -2.07 7.80
C ALA A 101 0.45 -3.56 7.48
N PRO A 102 -0.55 -4.28 6.93
CA PRO A 102 -0.39 -5.69 6.58
C PRO A 102 0.64 -5.92 5.47
N ALA A 103 0.76 -5.00 4.49
CA ALA A 103 1.78 -5.11 3.46
C ALA A 103 3.20 -5.01 4.05
N MET A 104 3.43 -4.08 4.97
CA MET A 104 4.73 -3.93 5.64
C MET A 104 5.09 -5.12 6.51
N GLU A 105 4.13 -5.67 7.25
CA GLU A 105 4.34 -6.90 8.04
C GLU A 105 4.69 -8.09 7.15
N GLN A 106 4.04 -8.23 6.00
CA GLN A 106 4.36 -9.27 5.02
C GLN A 106 5.77 -9.11 4.43
N VAL A 107 6.15 -7.88 4.05
CA VAL A 107 7.51 -7.60 3.56
C VAL A 107 8.55 -7.91 4.63
N ARG A 108 8.30 -7.54 5.88
CA ARG A 108 9.18 -7.85 7.01
C ARG A 108 9.29 -9.35 7.25
N ALA A 109 8.17 -10.08 7.21
CA ALA A 109 8.15 -11.52 7.38
C ALA A 109 8.97 -12.24 6.30
N LEU A 110 8.80 -11.86 5.04
CA LEU A 110 9.51 -12.43 3.90
C LEU A 110 11.00 -12.06 3.89
N GLY A 111 11.30 -10.79 4.13
CA GLY A 111 12.64 -10.25 3.95
C GLY A 111 13.56 -10.47 5.15
N ALA A 112 13.08 -10.25 6.36
CA ALA A 112 13.90 -10.33 7.57
C ALA A 112 13.76 -11.66 8.32
N LEU A 113 12.55 -12.26 8.33
CA LEU A 113 12.28 -13.46 9.11
C LEU A 113 12.30 -14.76 8.27
N GLY A 114 12.36 -14.66 6.95
CA GLY A 114 12.32 -15.81 6.03
C GLY A 114 11.00 -16.62 6.13
N LYS A 115 9.93 -16.01 6.66
CA LYS A 115 8.64 -16.67 6.85
C LYS A 115 7.77 -16.49 5.61
N ALA A 116 7.11 -17.58 5.19
CA ALA A 116 6.13 -17.51 4.12
C ALA A 116 4.85 -16.76 4.57
N ILE A 117 4.20 -16.08 3.62
CA ILE A 117 2.92 -15.41 3.84
C ILE A 117 1.83 -16.48 3.99
N SER A 118 0.90 -16.26 4.92
CA SER A 118 -0.34 -17.03 4.97
C SER A 118 -1.17 -16.74 3.71
N SER A 119 -1.53 -17.80 2.97
CA SER A 119 -2.33 -17.69 1.76
C SER A 119 -3.68 -17.03 2.01
N GLU A 120 -4.30 -17.28 3.16
CA GLU A 120 -5.58 -16.67 3.54
C GLU A 120 -5.45 -15.15 3.70
N GLN A 121 -4.43 -14.70 4.43
CA GLN A 121 -4.19 -13.26 4.62
C GLN A 121 -3.89 -12.56 3.28
N TYR A 122 -3.09 -13.18 2.42
CA TYR A 122 -2.78 -12.64 1.12
C TYR A 122 -4.02 -12.53 0.23
N LEU A 123 -4.84 -13.59 0.17
CA LEU A 123 -6.08 -13.59 -0.62
C LEU A 123 -7.10 -12.57 -0.08
N ALA A 124 -7.20 -12.41 1.23
CA ALA A 124 -8.07 -11.39 1.84
C ALA A 124 -7.64 -9.98 1.44
N LEU A 125 -6.33 -9.68 1.47
CA LEU A 125 -5.79 -8.39 1.04
C LEU A 125 -5.98 -8.16 -0.46
N LEU A 126 -5.78 -9.18 -1.27
CA LEU A 126 -5.98 -9.12 -2.73
C LEU A 126 -7.44 -8.86 -3.06
N ALA A 127 -8.36 -9.58 -2.42
CA ALA A 127 -9.80 -9.39 -2.59
C ALA A 127 -10.23 -7.98 -2.15
N GLY A 128 -9.76 -7.51 -0.99
CA GLY A 128 -10.02 -6.16 -0.50
C GLY A 128 -9.51 -5.08 -1.45
N GLY A 129 -8.28 -5.22 -1.92
CA GLY A 129 -7.70 -4.33 -2.93
C GLY A 129 -8.49 -4.31 -4.24
N ALA A 130 -8.90 -5.49 -4.72
CA ALA A 130 -9.70 -5.63 -5.95
C ALA A 130 -11.09 -4.98 -5.81
N VAL A 131 -11.76 -5.14 -4.67
CA VAL A 131 -13.05 -4.50 -4.38
C VAL A 131 -12.91 -2.98 -4.40
N ILE A 132 -11.88 -2.44 -3.75
CA ILE A 132 -11.63 -0.99 -3.70
C ILE A 132 -11.25 -0.46 -5.10
N ALA A 133 -10.43 -1.20 -5.87
CA ALA A 133 -10.12 -0.85 -7.26
C ALA A 133 -11.38 -0.80 -8.12
N TRP A 134 -12.23 -1.82 -8.03
CA TRP A 134 -13.48 -1.89 -8.76
C TRP A 134 -14.44 -0.76 -8.36
N ALA A 135 -14.64 -0.52 -7.07
CA ALA A 135 -15.50 0.55 -6.56
C ALA A 135 -15.00 1.94 -6.99
N GLY A 136 -13.68 2.19 -6.88
CA GLY A 136 -13.06 3.44 -7.31
C GLY A 136 -13.20 3.68 -8.81
N PHE A 137 -12.96 2.66 -9.62
CA PHE A 137 -13.14 2.73 -11.06
C PHE A 137 -14.59 2.96 -11.46
N TRP A 138 -15.54 2.24 -10.86
CA TRP A 138 -16.96 2.40 -11.10
C TRP A 138 -17.43 3.82 -10.76
N TRP A 139 -17.02 4.33 -9.59
CA TRP A 139 -17.31 5.70 -9.16
C TRP A 139 -16.76 6.73 -10.15
N PHE A 140 -15.49 6.60 -10.53
CA PHE A 140 -14.85 7.48 -11.50
C PHE A 140 -15.58 7.49 -12.84
N GLN A 141 -15.98 6.33 -13.36
CA GLN A 141 -16.73 6.23 -14.60
C GLN A 141 -18.09 6.90 -14.54
N LYS A 142 -18.76 6.82 -13.37
CA LYS A 142 -20.07 7.44 -13.14
C LYS A 142 -19.95 8.98 -13.07
N THR A 143 -18.92 9.49 -12.40
CA THR A 143 -18.75 10.93 -12.14
C THR A 143 -18.09 11.68 -13.29
N ARG A 144 -17.28 11.01 -14.13
CA ARG A 144 -16.56 11.68 -15.22
C ARG A 144 -17.46 12.41 -16.22
N ARG A 145 -18.72 12.01 -16.35
CA ARG A 145 -19.69 12.67 -17.25
C ARG A 145 -20.03 14.07 -16.80
N GLY A 146 -19.97 14.36 -15.52
CA GLY A 146 -20.23 15.69 -14.95
C GLY A 146 -18.99 16.60 -14.89
N PHE A 147 -17.79 16.13 -15.28
CA PHE A 147 -16.57 16.95 -15.21
C PHE A 147 -16.61 18.14 -16.18
N ALA A 148 -17.29 17.99 -17.33
CA ALA A 148 -17.43 19.05 -18.31
C ALA A 148 -18.28 20.24 -17.81
N ASP A 149 -19.14 20.01 -16.81
CA ASP A 149 -20.01 21.04 -16.24
C ASP A 149 -19.34 21.83 -15.10
N VAL A 150 -18.18 21.36 -14.61
CA VAL A 150 -17.49 21.93 -13.44
C VAL A 150 -16.12 22.52 -13.80
N LEU A 151 -15.51 22.09 -14.93
CA LEU A 151 -14.24 22.60 -15.46
C LEU A 151 -14.48 23.71 -16.47
#